data_12ee575babdca3d8ff0cf8d6b84b88b9
#
_entry.id   12ee575babdca3d8ff0cf8d6b84b88b9
#
_cell.length_a   1.000
_cell.length_b   1.000
_cell.length_c   1.000
_cell.angle_alpha   90.00
_cell.angle_beta   90.00
_cell.angle_gamma   90.00
#
_symmetry.space_group_name_H-M   'P 1'
#
loop_
_entity.id
_entity.type
_entity.pdbx_description
1 polymer ?
#
loop_
_entity_poly.entity_id
_entity_poly.type
_entity_poly.pdbx_seq_one_letter_code
_entity_poly.pdbx_strand_id
1 'polypeptide(L)'
;MASVVDYAAALPALRQVRETVFVQEQNVPAELELDAHDPLCQHVLAFADDGTPIGTGRLTPDRRIGRMAVLAAWRGRGVGEAVLAALLQRAGELGWREITLHAQLPAQRLYARHGFLPVGARFFEAGIEHQSMRLLLGAVNPVETRDAALAALLGVIAGARRGLSIYSRDLDPGLLDRNDATTALRRFATGGGVTRIVLHDPAAPQRALAPLIGLAQRLPSAFLFRAIEEPVDQTYASAYTVNDRDAWYYRTLGNRFDGETRLDGGPRARQLRAHFDPVWERARPCSEYRALGI
;
A
#
# COMPACT_ATOMS: atom_id res chain seq x y z
N MET A 1 13.81 -8.65 -16.00
CA MET A 1 14.11 -8.83 -14.56
C MET A 1 14.78 -7.56 -14.05
N ALA A 2 14.54 -7.14 -12.78
CA ALA A 2 15.18 -5.95 -12.19
C ALA A 2 16.32 -6.39 -11.26
N SER A 3 17.50 -5.75 -11.37
CA SER A 3 18.69 -6.09 -10.57
C SER A 3 19.55 -4.87 -10.29
N VAL A 4 20.34 -4.93 -9.21
CA VAL A 4 21.38 -3.95 -8.92
C VAL A 4 22.46 -4.03 -9.98
N VAL A 5 22.95 -2.88 -10.44
CA VAL A 5 23.95 -2.78 -11.50
C VAL A 5 25.14 -1.92 -11.06
N ASP A 6 26.31 -2.16 -11.64
CA ASP A 6 27.45 -1.25 -11.52
C ASP A 6 27.17 0.05 -12.29
N TYR A 7 27.34 1.18 -11.62
CA TYR A 7 27.01 2.49 -12.19
C TYR A 7 27.80 2.79 -13.46
N ALA A 8 29.12 2.59 -13.45
CA ALA A 8 29.97 2.98 -14.57
C ALA A 8 29.66 2.13 -15.81
N ALA A 9 29.50 0.83 -15.63
CA ALA A 9 29.17 -0.10 -16.71
C ALA A 9 27.75 0.13 -17.26
N ALA A 10 26.78 0.47 -16.38
CA ALA A 10 25.38 0.62 -16.74
C ALA A 10 24.97 2.05 -17.14
N LEU A 11 25.88 3.03 -17.07
CA LEU A 11 25.58 4.43 -17.29
C LEU A 11 24.82 4.73 -18.60
N PRO A 12 25.16 4.13 -19.77
CA PRO A 12 24.39 4.38 -20.99
C PRO A 12 22.93 3.95 -20.87
N ALA A 13 22.67 2.78 -20.27
CA ALA A 13 21.31 2.25 -20.09
C ALA A 13 20.51 3.05 -19.04
N LEU A 14 21.15 3.46 -17.95
CA LEU A 14 20.55 4.36 -16.94
C LEU A 14 20.12 5.69 -17.57
N ARG A 15 21.00 6.30 -18.34
CA ARG A 15 20.73 7.56 -19.05
C ARG A 15 19.58 7.40 -20.03
N GLN A 16 19.59 6.36 -20.85
CA GLN A 16 18.53 6.11 -21.84
C GLN A 16 17.14 6.14 -21.20
N VAL A 17 16.93 5.42 -20.08
CA VAL A 17 15.61 5.38 -19.41
C VAL A 17 15.30 6.71 -18.74
N ARG A 18 16.27 7.31 -18.05
CA ARG A 18 16.09 8.52 -17.26
C ARG A 18 15.84 9.74 -18.15
N GLU A 19 16.62 9.93 -19.21
CA GLU A 19 16.44 11.02 -20.18
C GLU A 19 15.09 10.90 -20.88
N THR A 20 14.68 9.70 -21.30
CA THR A 20 13.39 9.49 -21.94
C THR A 20 12.26 9.89 -21.01
N VAL A 21 12.30 9.49 -19.73
CA VAL A 21 11.18 9.74 -18.80
C VAL A 21 11.24 11.13 -18.19
N PHE A 22 12.40 11.55 -17.68
CA PHE A 22 12.48 12.82 -16.94
C PHE A 22 12.64 14.01 -17.87
N VAL A 23 13.53 13.92 -18.86
CA VAL A 23 13.83 15.08 -19.74
C VAL A 23 12.78 15.19 -20.86
N GLN A 24 12.59 14.12 -21.63
CA GLN A 24 11.73 14.18 -22.82
C GLN A 24 10.24 14.17 -22.48
N GLU A 25 9.80 13.36 -21.51
CA GLU A 25 8.38 13.23 -21.16
C GLU A 25 7.95 14.25 -20.10
N GLN A 26 8.75 14.43 -19.01
CA GLN A 26 8.39 15.28 -17.87
C GLN A 26 8.97 16.71 -17.95
N ASN A 27 9.76 17.02 -18.97
CA ASN A 27 10.41 18.31 -19.18
C ASN A 27 11.30 18.78 -17.99
N VAL A 28 11.90 17.83 -17.27
CA VAL A 28 12.89 18.14 -16.24
C VAL A 28 14.16 18.61 -16.95
N PRO A 29 14.79 19.75 -16.56
CA PRO A 29 16.06 20.18 -17.13
C PRO A 29 17.14 19.11 -17.05
N ALA A 30 17.86 18.87 -18.15
CA ALA A 30 18.85 17.78 -18.22
C ALA A 30 19.97 17.93 -17.18
N GLU A 31 20.32 19.17 -16.82
CA GLU A 31 21.30 19.49 -15.77
C GLU A 31 20.83 19.12 -14.36
N LEU A 32 19.51 19.01 -14.12
CA LEU A 32 18.94 18.54 -12.85
C LEU A 32 18.80 17.02 -12.80
N GLU A 33 18.80 16.36 -13.95
CA GLU A 33 18.67 14.92 -14.04
C GLU A 33 19.97 14.21 -13.67
N LEU A 34 21.11 14.66 -14.20
CA LEU A 34 22.43 14.16 -13.86
C LEU A 34 22.91 14.79 -12.55
N ASP A 35 23.35 13.95 -11.64
CA ASP A 35 23.64 14.31 -10.26
C ASP A 35 25.06 13.80 -9.91
N ALA A 36 25.90 14.67 -9.36
CA ALA A 36 27.26 14.34 -8.94
C ALA A 36 27.34 13.21 -7.90
N HIS A 37 26.22 12.91 -7.21
CA HIS A 37 26.13 11.82 -6.25
C HIS A 37 25.85 10.45 -6.91
N ASP A 38 25.47 10.39 -8.19
CA ASP A 38 25.14 9.14 -8.87
C ASP A 38 26.20 8.05 -8.71
N PRO A 39 27.52 8.33 -8.83
CA PRO A 39 28.56 7.31 -8.64
C PRO A 39 28.60 6.68 -7.23
N LEU A 40 28.02 7.37 -6.22
CA LEU A 40 27.97 6.91 -4.82
C LEU A 40 26.70 6.11 -4.50
N CYS A 41 25.77 6.07 -5.43
CA CYS A 41 24.44 5.46 -5.24
C CYS A 41 24.42 3.99 -5.65
N GLN A 42 23.43 3.25 -5.14
CA GLN A 42 23.08 1.94 -5.67
C GLN A 42 22.05 2.12 -6.77
N HIS A 43 22.28 1.56 -7.93
CA HIS A 43 21.39 1.66 -9.09
C HIS A 43 20.74 0.33 -9.40
N VAL A 44 19.47 0.37 -9.80
CA VAL A 44 18.72 -0.78 -10.28
C VAL A 44 18.28 -0.51 -11.71
N LEU A 45 18.44 -1.49 -12.58
CA LEU A 45 17.86 -1.52 -13.92
C LEU A 45 16.93 -2.71 -14.08
N ALA A 46 15.83 -2.48 -14.78
CA ALA A 46 14.96 -3.52 -15.30
C ALA A 46 15.12 -3.63 -16.80
N PHE A 47 15.23 -4.85 -17.29
CA PHE A 47 15.39 -5.16 -18.70
C PHE A 47 14.20 -5.97 -19.20
N ALA A 48 13.80 -5.74 -20.44
CA ALA A 48 12.94 -6.62 -21.21
C ALA A 48 13.68 -7.90 -21.60
N ASP A 49 12.97 -8.88 -22.17
CA ASP A 49 13.54 -10.17 -22.54
C ASP A 49 14.59 -10.07 -23.67
N ASP A 50 14.51 -9.02 -24.49
CA ASP A 50 15.47 -8.71 -25.55
C ASP A 50 16.71 -7.93 -25.07
N GLY A 51 16.82 -7.66 -23.76
CA GLY A 51 17.90 -6.88 -23.18
C GLY A 51 17.71 -5.36 -23.20
N THR A 52 16.57 -4.85 -23.70
CA THR A 52 16.28 -3.41 -23.71
C THR A 52 16.07 -2.92 -22.28
N PRO A 53 16.72 -1.82 -21.82
CA PRO A 53 16.47 -1.23 -20.52
C PRO A 53 15.10 -0.51 -20.54
N ILE A 54 14.24 -0.87 -19.57
CA ILE A 54 12.83 -0.42 -19.54
C ILE A 54 12.42 0.29 -18.26
N GLY A 55 13.26 0.21 -17.22
CA GLY A 55 12.98 0.88 -15.94
C GLY A 55 14.23 0.99 -15.09
N THR A 56 14.27 1.97 -14.21
CA THR A 56 15.39 2.24 -13.31
C THR A 56 14.93 2.80 -11.99
N GLY A 57 15.83 2.76 -11.01
CA GLY A 57 15.69 3.43 -9.72
C GLY A 57 17.05 3.55 -9.05
N ARG A 58 17.15 4.50 -8.12
CA ARG A 58 18.38 4.82 -7.39
C ARG A 58 18.13 4.81 -5.89
N LEU A 59 19.09 4.30 -5.14
CA LEU A 59 19.14 4.35 -3.68
C LEU A 59 20.39 5.10 -3.26
N THR A 60 20.21 6.26 -2.64
CA THR A 60 21.29 7.18 -2.26
C THR A 60 21.91 6.79 -0.90
N PRO A 61 23.16 7.20 -0.57
CA PRO A 61 23.79 6.92 0.73
C PRO A 61 23.02 7.48 1.93
N ASP A 62 22.24 8.56 1.75
CA ASP A 62 21.31 9.10 2.74
C ASP A 62 19.99 8.32 2.87
N ARG A 63 19.95 7.10 2.33
CA ARG A 63 18.83 6.14 2.44
C ARG A 63 17.55 6.59 1.74
N ARG A 64 17.68 7.36 0.67
CA ARG A 64 16.53 7.82 -0.10
C ARG A 64 16.45 7.10 -1.44
N ILE A 65 15.26 6.60 -1.77
CA ILE A 65 14.93 6.13 -3.12
C ILE A 65 14.59 7.33 -3.99
N GLY A 66 15.17 7.37 -5.18
CA GLY A 66 14.91 8.39 -6.18
C GLY A 66 15.13 7.87 -7.60
N ARG A 67 14.95 8.73 -8.58
CA ARG A 67 15.15 8.44 -10.01
C ARG A 67 14.38 7.18 -10.47
N MET A 68 13.21 6.91 -9.85
CA MET A 68 12.31 5.83 -10.27
C MET A 68 11.65 6.20 -11.60
N ALA A 69 11.98 5.48 -12.65
CA ALA A 69 11.46 5.69 -14.00
C ALA A 69 11.13 4.38 -14.68
N VAL A 70 10.02 4.38 -15.43
CA VAL A 70 9.59 3.27 -16.29
C VAL A 70 9.15 3.85 -17.62
N LEU A 71 9.68 3.33 -18.72
CA LEU A 71 9.29 3.73 -20.07
C LEU A 71 7.77 3.56 -20.28
N ALA A 72 7.12 4.52 -20.94
CA ALA A 72 5.66 4.60 -21.08
C ALA A 72 5.02 3.27 -21.55
N ALA A 73 5.60 2.61 -22.55
CA ALA A 73 5.12 1.34 -23.09
C ALA A 73 5.15 0.17 -22.09
N TRP A 74 5.89 0.31 -21.00
CA TRP A 74 6.11 -0.74 -19.99
C TRP A 74 5.41 -0.46 -18.66
N ARG A 75 4.69 0.64 -18.54
CA ARG A 75 3.90 0.97 -17.34
C ARG A 75 2.70 0.03 -17.20
N GLY A 76 2.25 -0.16 -15.96
CA GLY A 76 1.14 -1.08 -15.65
C GLY A 76 1.47 -2.58 -15.77
N ARG A 77 2.73 -2.94 -16.08
CA ARG A 77 3.21 -4.32 -16.23
C ARG A 77 4.06 -4.81 -15.06
N GLY A 78 4.05 -4.11 -13.92
CA GLY A 78 4.81 -4.49 -12.73
C GLY A 78 6.29 -4.09 -12.72
N VAL A 79 6.80 -3.40 -13.75
CA VAL A 79 8.21 -3.00 -13.84
C VAL A 79 8.62 -2.09 -12.68
N GLY A 80 7.82 -1.07 -12.36
CA GLY A 80 8.10 -0.17 -11.22
C GLY A 80 8.09 -0.90 -9.87
N GLU A 81 7.22 -1.90 -9.70
CA GLU A 81 7.20 -2.75 -8.50
C GLU A 81 8.46 -3.61 -8.41
N ALA A 82 8.93 -4.18 -9.51
CA ALA A 82 10.15 -4.99 -9.55
C ALA A 82 11.40 -4.13 -9.22
N VAL A 83 11.49 -2.92 -9.77
CA VAL A 83 12.58 -1.97 -9.46
C VAL A 83 12.56 -1.59 -7.97
N LEU A 84 11.38 -1.23 -7.43
CA LEU A 84 11.24 -0.87 -6.02
C LEU A 84 11.60 -2.04 -5.10
N ALA A 85 11.14 -3.25 -5.41
CA ALA A 85 11.47 -4.45 -4.64
C ALA A 85 12.99 -4.71 -4.60
N ALA A 86 13.70 -4.56 -5.73
CA ALA A 86 15.14 -4.72 -5.79
C ALA A 86 15.89 -3.65 -4.96
N LEU A 87 15.42 -2.39 -4.97
CA LEU A 87 15.98 -1.33 -4.12
C LEU A 87 15.74 -1.61 -2.63
N LEU A 88 14.57 -2.08 -2.24
CA LEU A 88 14.24 -2.43 -0.85
C LEU A 88 15.05 -3.64 -0.37
N GLN A 89 15.22 -4.65 -1.23
CA GLN A 89 16.09 -5.77 -0.94
C GLN A 89 17.53 -5.29 -0.70
N ARG A 90 18.05 -4.43 -1.59
CA ARG A 90 19.39 -3.87 -1.44
C ARG A 90 19.55 -3.06 -0.17
N ALA A 91 18.56 -2.25 0.20
CA ALA A 91 18.55 -1.51 1.46
C ALA A 91 18.61 -2.46 2.69
N GLY A 92 17.88 -3.56 2.65
CA GLY A 92 17.92 -4.60 3.68
C GLY A 92 19.30 -5.28 3.79
N GLU A 93 19.93 -5.61 2.65
CA GLU A 93 21.30 -6.15 2.61
C GLU A 93 22.33 -5.19 3.20
N LEU A 94 22.13 -3.87 3.03
CA LEU A 94 22.95 -2.83 3.63
C LEU A 94 22.65 -2.60 5.13
N GLY A 95 21.68 -3.33 5.71
CA GLY A 95 21.28 -3.22 7.11
C GLY A 95 20.51 -1.93 7.44
N TRP A 96 19.98 -1.25 6.43
CA TRP A 96 19.22 -0.03 6.66
C TRP A 96 17.83 -0.33 7.23
N ARG A 97 17.42 0.46 8.21
CA ARG A 97 16.13 0.29 8.90
C ARG A 97 15.09 1.31 8.50
N GLU A 98 15.51 2.42 7.90
CA GLU A 98 14.61 3.48 7.47
C GLU A 98 14.97 3.90 6.04
N ILE A 99 13.95 3.99 5.21
CA ILE A 99 14.04 4.44 3.82
C ILE A 99 13.03 5.54 3.61
N THR A 100 13.45 6.58 2.90
CA THR A 100 12.58 7.69 2.50
C THR A 100 12.51 7.81 0.98
N LEU A 101 11.53 8.56 0.50
CA LEU A 101 11.43 8.95 -0.91
C LEU A 101 10.51 10.18 -1.06
N HIS A 102 10.64 10.87 -2.18
CA HIS A 102 9.71 11.88 -2.64
C HIS A 102 8.85 11.28 -3.76
N ALA A 103 7.57 11.02 -3.46
CA ALA A 103 6.64 10.43 -4.40
C ALA A 103 5.90 11.52 -5.17
N GLN A 104 5.92 11.49 -6.50
CA GLN A 104 4.92 12.20 -7.30
C GLN A 104 3.53 11.67 -6.93
N LEU A 105 2.51 12.54 -6.85
CA LEU A 105 1.18 12.16 -6.36
C LEU A 105 0.60 10.93 -7.07
N PRO A 106 0.68 10.77 -8.40
CA PRO A 106 0.17 9.59 -9.09
C PRO A 106 0.88 8.28 -8.69
N ALA A 107 2.16 8.38 -8.22
CA ALA A 107 2.97 7.21 -7.87
C ALA A 107 2.80 6.77 -6.40
N GLN A 108 2.15 7.56 -5.54
CA GLN A 108 2.00 7.25 -4.10
C GLN A 108 1.44 5.86 -3.84
N ARG A 109 0.48 5.40 -4.67
CA ARG A 109 -0.14 4.08 -4.51
C ARG A 109 0.85 2.92 -4.72
N LEU A 110 1.86 3.10 -5.58
CA LEU A 110 2.93 2.12 -5.74
C LEU A 110 3.68 1.95 -4.42
N TYR A 111 4.12 3.05 -3.84
CA TYR A 111 4.90 3.04 -2.60
C TYR A 111 4.08 2.58 -1.39
N ALA A 112 2.82 3.01 -1.29
CA ALA A 112 1.90 2.57 -0.22
C ALA A 112 1.71 1.05 -0.20
N ARG A 113 1.62 0.39 -1.37
CA ARG A 113 1.56 -1.07 -1.46
C ARG A 113 2.81 -1.78 -0.93
N HIS A 114 3.93 -1.09 -0.87
CA HIS A 114 5.18 -1.57 -0.29
C HIS A 114 5.43 -1.08 1.14
N GLY A 115 4.42 -0.46 1.78
CA GLY A 115 4.46 -0.08 3.19
C GLY A 115 4.98 1.33 3.46
N PHE A 116 5.28 2.13 2.44
CA PHE A 116 5.62 3.53 2.64
C PHE A 116 4.39 4.31 3.09
N LEU A 117 4.57 5.11 4.14
CA LEU A 117 3.55 6.01 4.67
C LEU A 117 3.91 7.46 4.33
N PRO A 118 2.94 8.30 3.93
CA PRO A 118 3.16 9.72 3.72
C PRO A 118 3.52 10.41 5.04
N VAL A 119 4.49 11.32 4.99
CA VAL A 119 4.96 12.12 6.12
C VAL A 119 5.10 13.58 5.70
N GLY A 120 4.75 14.50 6.60
CA GLY A 120 4.83 15.94 6.33
C GLY A 120 3.82 16.45 5.31
N ALA A 121 3.99 17.73 4.94
CA ALA A 121 3.16 18.37 3.92
C ALA A 121 3.63 18.03 2.50
N ARG A 122 2.76 18.22 1.54
CA ARG A 122 3.10 18.17 0.11
C ARG A 122 3.95 19.38 -0.28
N PHE A 123 4.76 19.22 -1.31
CA PHE A 123 5.67 20.26 -1.80
C PHE A 123 5.87 20.13 -3.31
N PHE A 124 6.42 21.16 -3.92
CA PHE A 124 6.77 21.17 -5.34
C PHE A 124 8.28 20.96 -5.53
N GLU A 125 8.65 20.06 -6.43
CA GLU A 125 10.01 19.81 -6.89
C GLU A 125 10.01 19.78 -8.43
N ALA A 126 10.81 20.61 -9.08
CA ALA A 126 10.81 20.78 -10.54
C ALA A 126 9.41 21.02 -11.16
N GLY A 127 8.54 21.77 -10.48
CA GLY A 127 7.16 22.05 -10.92
C GLY A 127 6.16 20.91 -10.76
N ILE A 128 6.58 19.77 -10.22
CA ILE A 128 5.73 18.59 -9.97
C ILE A 128 5.41 18.48 -8.48
N GLU A 129 4.15 18.22 -8.14
CA GLU A 129 3.73 18.05 -6.75
C GLU A 129 4.17 16.69 -6.19
N HIS A 130 4.84 16.71 -5.05
CA HIS A 130 5.39 15.56 -4.35
C HIS A 130 4.87 15.42 -2.93
N GLN A 131 4.93 14.20 -2.42
CA GLN A 131 4.74 13.84 -1.02
C GLN A 131 5.97 13.07 -0.52
N SER A 132 6.56 13.51 0.58
CA SER A 132 7.55 12.68 1.28
C SER A 132 6.88 11.43 1.83
N MET A 133 7.52 10.29 1.65
CA MET A 133 7.07 9.01 2.20
C MET A 133 8.21 8.29 2.91
N ARG A 134 7.89 7.54 3.97
CA ARG A 134 8.84 6.83 4.82
C ARG A 134 8.41 5.38 5.03
N LEU A 135 9.38 4.48 5.11
CA LEU A 135 9.21 3.08 5.48
C LEU A 135 10.25 2.70 6.54
N LEU A 136 9.82 2.10 7.64
CA LEU A 136 10.70 1.39 8.59
C LEU A 136 10.74 -0.09 8.21
N LEU A 137 11.88 -0.56 7.72
CA LEU A 137 12.09 -1.95 7.29
C LEU A 137 12.15 -2.89 8.49
N GLY A 138 11.39 -3.99 8.44
CA GLY A 138 11.39 -5.00 9.49
C GLY A 138 10.81 -4.52 10.83
N ALA A 139 10.15 -3.38 10.87
CA ALA A 139 9.61 -2.77 12.09
C ALA A 139 8.13 -2.39 11.95
N VAL A 140 7.52 -2.05 13.09
CA VAL A 140 6.20 -1.45 13.13
C VAL A 140 6.29 0.01 12.70
N ASN A 141 5.47 0.43 11.76
CA ASN A 141 5.41 1.79 11.26
C ASN A 141 4.25 2.54 11.95
N PRO A 142 4.50 3.70 12.58
CA PRO A 142 3.44 4.51 13.16
C PRO A 142 2.58 5.14 12.06
N VAL A 143 1.27 5.17 12.29
CA VAL A 143 0.25 5.78 11.43
C VAL A 143 -0.32 6.96 12.17
N GLU A 144 -0.07 8.19 11.71
CA GLU A 144 -0.39 9.41 12.46
C GLU A 144 -1.45 10.28 11.76
N THR A 145 -1.67 10.06 10.47
CA THR A 145 -2.60 10.85 9.66
C THR A 145 -3.60 9.99 8.91
N ARG A 146 -4.69 10.59 8.43
CA ARG A 146 -5.69 9.90 7.60
C ARG A 146 -5.08 9.37 6.30
N ASP A 147 -4.18 10.12 5.68
CA ASP A 147 -3.52 9.68 4.44
C ASP A 147 -2.55 8.52 4.71
N ALA A 148 -1.85 8.53 5.87
CA ALA A 148 -1.05 7.40 6.31
C ALA A 148 -1.92 6.16 6.62
N ALA A 149 -3.10 6.34 7.21
CA ALA A 149 -4.07 5.27 7.45
C ALA A 149 -4.56 4.63 6.14
N LEU A 150 -4.87 5.46 5.14
CA LEU A 150 -5.23 4.96 3.81
C LEU A 150 -4.07 4.19 3.17
N ALA A 151 -2.84 4.72 3.24
CA ALA A 151 -1.65 4.04 2.72
C ALA A 151 -1.42 2.68 3.42
N ALA A 152 -1.54 2.63 4.75
CA ALA A 152 -1.44 1.39 5.54
C ALA A 152 -2.51 0.37 5.12
N LEU A 153 -3.77 0.78 5.02
CA LEU A 153 -4.87 -0.07 4.56
C LEU A 153 -4.59 -0.62 3.14
N LEU A 154 -4.17 0.23 2.21
CA LEU A 154 -3.84 -0.17 0.84
C LEU A 154 -2.69 -1.19 0.79
N GLY A 155 -1.68 -1.02 1.65
CA GLY A 155 -0.57 -1.96 1.80
C GLY A 155 -1.06 -3.33 2.29
N VAL A 156 -1.91 -3.37 3.33
CA VAL A 156 -2.48 -4.62 3.86
C VAL A 156 -3.33 -5.33 2.81
N ILE A 157 -4.19 -4.59 2.07
CA ILE A 157 -5.02 -5.16 1.00
C ILE A 157 -4.15 -5.72 -0.13
N ALA A 158 -3.12 -4.96 -0.55
CA ALA A 158 -2.24 -5.36 -1.65
C ALA A 158 -1.42 -6.62 -1.32
N GLY A 159 -1.02 -6.79 -0.05
CA GLY A 159 -0.31 -7.97 0.43
C GLY A 159 -1.20 -9.20 0.63
N ALA A 160 -2.53 -9.07 0.63
CA ALA A 160 -3.46 -10.18 0.80
C ALA A 160 -3.44 -11.12 -0.42
N ARG A 161 -3.53 -12.43 -0.17
CA ARG A 161 -3.58 -13.43 -1.23
C ARG A 161 -4.97 -14.02 -1.42
N ARG A 162 -5.62 -14.46 -0.35
CA ARG A 162 -6.96 -15.09 -0.37
C ARG A 162 -7.88 -14.58 0.73
N GLY A 163 -7.33 -14.09 1.84
CA GLY A 163 -8.09 -13.73 3.02
C GLY A 163 -7.77 -12.34 3.56
N LEU A 164 -8.80 -11.56 3.83
CA LEU A 164 -8.73 -10.28 4.50
C LEU A 164 -9.76 -10.26 5.63
N SER A 165 -9.35 -9.89 6.84
CA SER A 165 -10.24 -9.74 7.99
C SER A 165 -10.23 -8.28 8.44
N ILE A 166 -11.40 -7.67 8.56
CA ILE A 166 -11.60 -6.28 8.99
C ILE A 166 -12.49 -6.28 10.23
N TYR A 167 -11.98 -5.75 11.32
CA TYR A 167 -12.71 -5.48 12.54
C TYR A 167 -12.93 -3.97 12.65
N SER A 168 -14.15 -3.51 12.51
CA SER A 168 -14.50 -2.10 12.41
C SER A 168 -15.74 -1.76 13.23
N ARG A 169 -15.88 -0.49 13.62
CA ARG A 169 -17.10 -0.03 14.29
C ARG A 169 -18.26 0.14 13.28
N ASP A 170 -18.01 0.82 12.17
CA ASP A 170 -19.04 1.35 11.26
C ASP A 170 -18.59 1.44 9.79
N LEU A 171 -17.63 0.60 9.37
CA LEU A 171 -16.94 0.63 8.07
C LEU A 171 -16.01 1.84 7.88
N ASP A 172 -15.54 2.43 8.98
CA ASP A 172 -14.49 3.45 8.98
C ASP A 172 -14.70 4.57 7.95
N PRO A 173 -15.71 5.46 8.13
CA PRO A 173 -15.96 6.57 7.22
C PRO A 173 -14.71 7.45 7.02
N GLY A 174 -14.41 7.78 5.75
CA GLY A 174 -13.18 8.49 5.37
C GLY A 174 -11.96 7.59 5.17
N LEU A 175 -12.13 6.27 5.27
CA LEU A 175 -11.09 5.26 4.99
C LEU A 175 -11.60 4.19 4.01
N LEU A 176 -12.56 3.34 4.41
CA LEU A 176 -13.09 2.27 3.56
C LEU A 176 -14.06 2.76 2.48
N ASP A 177 -14.62 3.95 2.60
CA ASP A 177 -15.42 4.63 1.58
C ASP A 177 -14.60 5.36 0.50
N ARG A 178 -13.27 5.50 0.71
CA ARG A 178 -12.38 6.12 -0.28
C ARG A 178 -12.33 5.28 -1.55
N ASN A 179 -12.35 5.97 -2.71
CA ASN A 179 -12.27 5.30 -4.02
C ASN A 179 -11.04 4.40 -4.17
N ASP A 180 -9.91 4.76 -3.56
CA ASP A 180 -8.70 3.97 -3.58
C ASP A 180 -8.88 2.65 -2.83
N ALA A 181 -9.50 2.68 -1.65
CA ALA A 181 -9.79 1.51 -0.84
C ALA A 181 -10.80 0.59 -1.53
N THR A 182 -11.92 1.15 -2.02
CA THR A 182 -12.95 0.36 -2.72
C THR A 182 -12.42 -0.25 -4.02
N THR A 183 -11.55 0.46 -4.74
CA THR A 183 -10.89 -0.06 -5.95
C THR A 183 -9.92 -1.21 -5.62
N ALA A 184 -9.13 -1.07 -4.54
CA ALA A 184 -8.23 -2.13 -4.08
C ALA A 184 -9.00 -3.38 -3.63
N LEU A 185 -10.06 -3.20 -2.84
CA LEU A 185 -10.94 -4.29 -2.40
C LEU A 185 -11.64 -4.98 -3.58
N ARG A 186 -12.10 -4.23 -4.59
CA ARG A 186 -12.66 -4.80 -5.82
C ARG A 186 -11.64 -5.68 -6.54
N ARG A 187 -10.41 -5.21 -6.73
CA ARG A 187 -9.34 -6.00 -7.37
C ARG A 187 -9.03 -7.26 -6.59
N PHE A 188 -8.94 -7.17 -5.27
CA PHE A 188 -8.73 -8.31 -4.39
C PHE A 188 -9.86 -9.34 -4.56
N ALA A 189 -11.12 -8.90 -4.50
CA ALA A 189 -12.30 -9.75 -4.66
C ALA A 189 -12.37 -10.41 -6.05
N THR A 190 -12.12 -9.66 -7.13
CA THR A 190 -12.10 -10.21 -8.50
C THR A 190 -10.92 -11.16 -8.75
N GLY A 191 -9.85 -11.06 -7.97
CA GLY A 191 -8.74 -12.01 -7.91
C GLY A 191 -9.03 -13.28 -7.11
N GLY A 192 -10.27 -13.46 -6.61
CA GLY A 192 -10.70 -14.62 -5.82
C GLY A 192 -10.42 -14.50 -4.32
N GLY A 193 -10.17 -13.28 -3.83
CA GLY A 193 -10.02 -13.00 -2.41
C GLY A 193 -11.37 -12.85 -1.70
N VAL A 194 -11.41 -13.24 -0.42
CA VAL A 194 -12.58 -13.10 0.45
C VAL A 194 -12.27 -12.14 1.59
N THR A 195 -13.14 -11.18 1.80
CA THR A 195 -13.08 -10.20 2.89
C THR A 195 -14.15 -10.53 3.93
N ARG A 196 -13.74 -10.85 5.16
CA ARG A 196 -14.60 -11.02 6.32
C ARG A 196 -14.61 -9.73 7.13
N ILE A 197 -15.78 -9.18 7.41
CA ILE A 197 -15.94 -7.89 8.08
C ILE A 197 -16.86 -8.05 9.29
N VAL A 198 -16.37 -7.66 10.47
CA VAL A 198 -17.13 -7.63 11.71
C VAL A 198 -17.41 -6.18 12.08
N LEU A 199 -18.65 -5.87 12.44
CA LEU A 199 -19.14 -4.51 12.73
C LEU A 199 -19.77 -4.41 14.10
N HIS A 200 -19.49 -3.32 14.84
CA HIS A 200 -20.22 -2.98 16.07
C HIS A 200 -21.56 -2.33 15.75
N ASP A 201 -21.61 -1.38 14.82
CA ASP A 201 -22.86 -0.73 14.38
C ASP A 201 -23.13 -1.04 12.90
N PRO A 202 -23.86 -2.12 12.59
CA PRO A 202 -24.17 -2.47 11.22
C PRO A 202 -25.18 -1.52 10.56
N ALA A 203 -25.90 -0.70 11.32
CA ALA A 203 -26.85 0.26 10.75
C ALA A 203 -26.19 1.54 10.23
N ALA A 204 -25.04 1.94 10.79
CA ALA A 204 -24.35 3.16 10.38
C ALA A 204 -23.92 3.16 8.90
N PRO A 205 -23.31 2.10 8.34
CA PRO A 205 -22.95 2.07 6.92
C PRO A 205 -24.15 2.13 5.97
N GLN A 206 -25.30 1.57 6.35
CA GLN A 206 -26.52 1.67 5.56
C GLN A 206 -27.06 3.09 5.53
N ARG A 207 -27.14 3.75 6.70
CA ARG A 207 -27.56 5.15 6.79
C ARG A 207 -26.66 6.09 5.97
N ALA A 208 -25.36 5.79 5.92
CA ALA A 208 -24.36 6.55 5.19
C ALA A 208 -24.28 6.18 3.69
N LEU A 209 -25.04 5.20 3.22
CA LEU A 209 -24.95 4.66 1.85
C LEU A 209 -23.51 4.29 1.46
N ALA A 210 -22.80 3.62 2.37
CA ALA A 210 -21.38 3.32 2.24
C ALA A 210 -21.07 2.57 0.92
N PRO A 211 -20.13 3.05 0.08
CA PRO A 211 -19.82 2.48 -1.23
C PRO A 211 -19.43 1.00 -1.19
N LEU A 212 -18.85 0.55 -0.08
CA LEU A 212 -18.47 -0.84 0.11
C LEU A 212 -19.69 -1.79 0.17
N ILE A 213 -20.83 -1.34 0.69
CA ILE A 213 -22.08 -2.14 0.66
C ILE A 213 -22.50 -2.39 -0.78
N GLY A 214 -22.52 -1.35 -1.62
CA GLY A 214 -22.87 -1.50 -3.03
C GLY A 214 -21.88 -2.38 -3.81
N LEU A 215 -20.61 -2.39 -3.43
CA LEU A 215 -19.62 -3.33 -3.97
C LEU A 215 -19.91 -4.77 -3.52
N ALA A 216 -20.21 -4.96 -2.23
CA ALA A 216 -20.53 -6.25 -1.64
C ALA A 216 -21.80 -6.88 -2.24
N GLN A 217 -22.81 -6.08 -2.52
CA GLN A 217 -24.04 -6.54 -3.20
C GLN A 217 -23.77 -7.09 -4.61
N ARG A 218 -22.79 -6.52 -5.31
CA ARG A 218 -22.37 -7.01 -6.65
C ARG A 218 -21.44 -8.22 -6.59
N LEU A 219 -20.75 -8.44 -5.46
CA LEU A 219 -19.78 -9.51 -5.27
C LEU A 219 -20.05 -10.24 -3.92
N PRO A 220 -21.25 -10.82 -3.72
CA PRO A 220 -21.72 -11.29 -2.41
C PRO A 220 -20.91 -12.46 -1.84
N SER A 221 -20.24 -13.23 -2.68
CA SER A 221 -19.35 -14.32 -2.24
C SER A 221 -17.97 -13.83 -1.75
N ALA A 222 -17.57 -12.60 -2.13
CA ALA A 222 -16.28 -12.05 -1.77
C ALA A 222 -16.32 -11.15 -0.52
N PHE A 223 -17.49 -10.69 -0.10
CA PHE A 223 -17.67 -9.83 1.07
C PHE A 223 -18.68 -10.42 2.03
N LEU A 224 -18.21 -10.78 3.20
CA LEU A 224 -19.03 -11.38 4.25
C LEU A 224 -19.06 -10.43 5.45
N PHE A 225 -20.27 -10.06 5.89
CA PHE A 225 -20.48 -9.14 7.02
C PHE A 225 -21.17 -9.85 8.17
N ARG A 226 -20.67 -9.58 9.38
CA ARG A 226 -21.32 -10.00 10.62
C ARG A 226 -21.37 -8.85 11.63
N ALA A 227 -22.45 -8.77 12.39
CA ALA A 227 -22.68 -7.81 13.46
C ALA A 227 -22.31 -8.42 14.81
N ILE A 228 -21.60 -7.67 15.64
CA ILE A 228 -21.28 -8.03 17.02
C ILE A 228 -22.53 -7.85 17.87
N GLU A 229 -22.95 -8.90 18.54
CA GLU A 229 -24.08 -8.89 19.49
C GLU A 229 -23.63 -9.19 20.92
N GLU A 230 -22.58 -9.98 21.10
CA GLU A 230 -22.08 -10.34 22.42
C GLU A 230 -21.51 -9.14 23.20
N PRO A 231 -21.97 -8.88 24.44
CA PRO A 231 -21.52 -7.74 25.22
C PRO A 231 -20.01 -7.70 25.45
N VAL A 232 -19.35 -8.85 25.60
CA VAL A 232 -17.91 -8.93 25.80
C VAL A 232 -17.15 -8.41 24.56
N ASP A 233 -17.64 -8.70 23.38
CA ASP A 233 -17.00 -8.27 22.12
C ASP A 233 -17.32 -6.79 21.83
N GLN A 234 -18.48 -6.29 22.30
CA GLN A 234 -18.88 -4.88 22.16
C GLN A 234 -17.99 -3.91 22.94
N THR A 235 -17.31 -4.37 23.98
CA THR A 235 -16.39 -3.53 24.79
C THR A 235 -15.04 -3.32 24.10
N TYR A 236 -14.72 -4.05 23.03
CA TYR A 236 -13.43 -3.93 22.35
C TYR A 236 -13.33 -2.64 21.55
N ALA A 237 -12.55 -1.69 22.07
CA ALA A 237 -12.49 -0.32 21.53
C ALA A 237 -11.67 -0.20 20.23
N SER A 238 -10.81 -1.17 19.94
CA SER A 238 -9.87 -1.12 18.83
C SER A 238 -10.51 -1.51 17.50
N ALA A 239 -9.86 -1.15 16.39
CA ALA A 239 -10.19 -1.62 15.06
C ALA A 239 -8.94 -2.03 14.31
N TYR A 240 -9.06 -2.95 13.37
CA TYR A 240 -7.91 -3.42 12.60
C TYR A 240 -8.29 -4.09 11.29
N THR A 241 -7.30 -4.12 10.40
CA THR A 241 -7.31 -4.94 9.19
C THR A 241 -6.10 -5.85 9.22
N VAL A 242 -6.30 -7.15 8.98
CA VAL A 242 -5.23 -8.15 8.91
C VAL A 242 -5.47 -9.09 7.74
N ASN A 243 -4.41 -9.45 7.02
CA ASN A 243 -4.50 -10.36 5.89
C ASN A 243 -3.92 -11.76 6.19
N ASP A 244 -4.01 -12.65 5.21
CA ASP A 244 -3.52 -14.03 5.26
C ASP A 244 -1.99 -14.17 5.08
N ARG A 245 -1.27 -13.05 4.91
CA ARG A 245 0.19 -12.97 4.78
C ARG A 245 0.85 -12.21 5.93
N ASP A 246 0.16 -12.07 7.04
CA ASP A 246 0.61 -11.43 8.27
C ASP A 246 0.81 -9.90 8.18
N ALA A 247 0.38 -9.24 7.11
CA ALA A 247 0.31 -7.79 7.09
C ALA A 247 -0.91 -7.30 7.87
N TRP A 248 -0.75 -6.18 8.61
CA TRP A 248 -1.81 -5.64 9.44
C TRP A 248 -1.72 -4.12 9.59
N TYR A 249 -2.88 -3.50 9.83
CA TYR A 249 -3.05 -2.14 10.31
C TYR A 249 -3.96 -2.18 11.53
N TYR A 250 -3.51 -1.64 12.65
CA TYR A 250 -4.19 -1.68 13.94
C TYR A 250 -4.35 -0.27 14.51
N ARG A 251 -5.52 0.02 15.05
CA ARG A 251 -5.88 1.27 15.72
C ARG A 251 -6.35 0.95 17.13
N THR A 252 -5.75 1.59 18.12
CA THR A 252 -6.12 1.41 19.54
C THR A 252 -7.56 1.88 19.79
N LEU A 253 -7.97 2.95 19.10
CA LEU A 253 -9.36 3.45 19.13
C LEU A 253 -9.95 3.36 17.71
N GLY A 254 -11.01 2.58 17.55
CA GLY A 254 -11.62 2.31 16.25
C GLY A 254 -12.26 3.53 15.56
N ASN A 255 -12.54 4.58 16.31
CA ASN A 255 -13.06 5.85 15.79
C ASN A 255 -11.96 6.85 15.38
N ARG A 256 -10.69 6.48 15.48
CA ARG A 256 -9.53 7.29 15.08
C ARG A 256 -8.78 6.63 13.94
N PHE A 257 -7.93 7.39 13.25
CA PHE A 257 -7.09 6.88 12.16
C PHE A 257 -5.67 6.55 12.62
N ASP A 258 -5.21 7.18 13.70
CA ASP A 258 -3.89 6.93 14.26
C ASP A 258 -3.76 5.50 14.78
N GLY A 259 -2.58 4.93 14.58
CA GLY A 259 -2.32 3.54 14.91
C GLY A 259 -0.95 3.06 14.44
N GLU A 260 -0.89 1.80 14.11
CA GLU A 260 0.35 1.12 13.74
C GLU A 260 0.11 0.16 12.57
N THR A 261 1.11 0.00 11.71
CA THR A 261 1.06 -0.97 10.62
C THR A 261 2.38 -1.71 10.44
N ARG A 262 2.29 -2.93 9.91
CA ARG A 262 3.44 -3.72 9.47
C ARG A 262 3.02 -4.66 8.35
N LEU A 263 3.79 -4.69 7.24
CA LEU A 263 3.44 -5.48 6.07
C LEU A 263 4.25 -6.78 5.92
N ASP A 264 5.34 -6.90 6.64
CA ASP A 264 6.29 -8.03 6.54
C ASP A 264 6.10 -9.09 7.64
N GLY A 265 4.93 -9.11 8.26
CA GLY A 265 4.60 -10.13 9.26
C GLY A 265 4.81 -9.71 10.71
N GLY A 266 4.89 -10.71 11.59
CA GLY A 266 5.13 -10.51 13.00
C GLY A 266 4.08 -11.15 13.94
N PRO A 267 4.35 -11.20 15.24
CA PRO A 267 3.47 -11.87 16.21
C PRO A 267 2.08 -11.20 16.33
N ARG A 268 2.00 -9.89 16.09
CA ARG A 268 0.74 -9.13 16.18
C ARG A 268 -0.32 -9.64 15.22
N ALA A 269 0.03 -9.98 13.98
CA ALA A 269 -0.92 -10.54 13.02
C ALA A 269 -1.61 -11.80 13.54
N ARG A 270 -0.83 -12.71 14.16
CA ARG A 270 -1.40 -13.93 14.76
C ARG A 270 -2.34 -13.61 15.91
N GLN A 271 -2.00 -12.63 16.77
CA GLN A 271 -2.87 -12.18 17.85
C GLN A 271 -4.18 -11.60 17.31
N LEU A 272 -4.11 -10.78 16.26
CA LEU A 272 -5.30 -10.17 15.65
C LEU A 272 -6.22 -11.23 15.02
N ARG A 273 -5.68 -12.24 14.34
CA ARG A 273 -6.48 -13.35 13.82
C ARG A 273 -7.07 -14.21 14.95
N ALA A 274 -6.28 -14.53 15.96
CA ALA A 274 -6.75 -15.29 17.13
C ALA A 274 -7.88 -14.55 17.88
N HIS A 275 -7.88 -13.21 17.87
CA HIS A 275 -8.99 -12.40 18.36
C HIS A 275 -10.17 -12.40 17.39
N PHE A 276 -9.93 -12.25 16.08
CA PHE A 276 -10.98 -12.12 15.07
C PHE A 276 -11.83 -13.38 14.94
N ASP A 277 -11.21 -14.56 14.84
CA ASP A 277 -11.90 -15.80 14.48
C ASP A 277 -12.99 -16.19 15.50
N PRO A 278 -12.78 -16.17 16.84
CA PRO A 278 -13.84 -16.42 17.79
C PRO A 278 -14.98 -15.40 17.76
N VAL A 279 -14.65 -14.12 17.55
CA VAL A 279 -15.68 -13.06 17.41
C VAL A 279 -16.50 -13.28 16.16
N TRP A 280 -15.84 -13.63 15.05
CA TRP A 280 -16.48 -13.95 13.79
C TRP A 280 -17.50 -15.08 13.94
N GLU A 281 -17.16 -16.15 14.64
CA GLU A 281 -18.06 -17.31 14.80
C GLU A 281 -19.32 -16.97 15.63
N ARG A 282 -19.19 -16.09 16.65
CA ARG A 282 -20.32 -15.68 17.49
C ARG A 282 -21.17 -14.59 16.85
N ALA A 283 -20.59 -13.76 15.97
CA ALA A 283 -21.26 -12.62 15.40
C ALA A 283 -22.38 -13.04 14.41
N ARG A 284 -23.48 -12.29 14.43
CA ARG A 284 -24.67 -12.52 13.59
C ARG A 284 -24.40 -12.12 12.13
N PRO A 285 -24.71 -12.95 11.13
CA PRO A 285 -24.65 -12.53 9.73
C PRO A 285 -25.52 -11.31 9.43
N CYS A 286 -24.97 -10.31 8.72
CA CYS A 286 -25.71 -9.13 8.25
C CYS A 286 -26.47 -9.46 6.96
N SER A 287 -27.65 -10.09 7.09
CA SER A 287 -28.52 -10.41 5.95
C SER A 287 -29.04 -9.17 5.23
N GLU A 288 -29.17 -8.04 5.96
CA GLU A 288 -29.59 -6.75 5.49
C GLU A 288 -28.65 -6.10 4.45
N TYR A 289 -27.43 -6.60 4.32
CA TYR A 289 -26.46 -6.14 3.30
C TYR A 289 -26.52 -6.93 2.00
N ARG A 290 -27.29 -8.01 1.98
CA ARG A 290 -27.49 -8.78 0.74
C ARG A 290 -28.41 -8.01 -0.19
N ALA A 291 -28.17 -8.10 -1.50
CA ALA A 291 -29.13 -7.63 -2.47
C ALA A 291 -30.46 -8.40 -2.24
N LEU A 292 -31.55 -7.66 -2.10
CA LEU A 292 -32.88 -8.27 -2.19
C LEU A 292 -32.97 -8.85 -3.59
N GLY A 293 -32.94 -10.18 -3.71
CA GLY A 293 -33.16 -10.84 -4.99
C GLY A 293 -34.52 -10.40 -5.52
N ILE A 294 -34.50 -9.73 -6.67
CA ILE A 294 -35.69 -9.49 -7.48
C ILE A 294 -35.89 -10.72 -8.34
#